data_af111dfbac8637fe09844809428b8c73
#
_entry.id   af111dfbac8637fe09844809428b8c73
#
_cell.length_a   1.000
_cell.length_b   1.000
_cell.length_c   1.000
_cell.angle_alpha   90.00
_cell.angle_beta   90.00
_cell.angle_gamma   90.00
#
_symmetry.space_group_name_H-M   'P 1'
#
loop_
_entity.id
_entity.type
_entity.pdbx_description
1 polymer ?
#
loop_
_entity_poly.entity_id
_entity_poly.type
_entity_poly.pdbx_seq_one_letter_code
_entity_poly.pdbx_strand_id
1 'polypeptide(L)'
;MTGIGGPRHATMLVRALVTVKTTAGPVTLSRPKLRGTTEASASRLFGSHVTKTNALESLVIASFVRGLSVRDVEAALAEALGDQAAISKSTVSSVCGQIRDEYQAWARRRLDGITLDYLFLDASFFRMHPGSPAEPVPAAWGITTDGKPAFIGLAPGSGESADAWHDFLQDVKDRGLPSPLLVISDGAPGLIAAIEQAFPRALRQRCLTHRARNVLAKVPGGMQAEVKDAYWPSSTPRT
;
A
#
# COMPACT_ATOMS: atom_id res chain seq x y z
N MET A 1 -15.67 -3.73 -64.69
CA MET A 1 -16.43 -3.59 -63.42
C MET A 1 -15.59 -2.87 -62.42
N THR A 2 -15.98 -1.64 -62.17
CA THR A 2 -15.24 -0.61 -61.45
C THR A 2 -15.32 -0.82 -59.94
N GLY A 3 -14.18 -1.04 -59.29
CA GLY A 3 -14.03 -1.05 -57.85
C GLY A 3 -14.03 0.39 -57.34
N ILE A 4 -15.07 0.77 -56.59
CA ILE A 4 -15.19 2.08 -55.93
C ILE A 4 -14.27 2.05 -54.72
N GLY A 5 -13.10 2.71 -54.83
CA GLY A 5 -12.25 3.01 -53.69
C GLY A 5 -12.91 4.06 -52.78
N GLY A 6 -13.38 3.63 -51.61
CA GLY A 6 -13.91 4.55 -50.58
C GLY A 6 -12.83 5.54 -50.13
N PRO A 7 -13.20 6.73 -49.67
CA PRO A 7 -12.25 7.75 -49.24
C PRO A 7 -11.34 7.23 -48.12
N ARG A 8 -10.04 7.16 -48.39
CA ARG A 8 -9.06 6.93 -47.35
C ARG A 8 -9.02 8.17 -46.46
N HIS A 9 -9.58 8.07 -45.27
CA HIS A 9 -9.40 9.11 -44.26
C HIS A 9 -7.90 9.32 -44.01
N ALA A 10 -7.40 10.46 -44.45
CA ALA A 10 -6.00 10.80 -44.23
C ALA A 10 -5.77 10.99 -42.73
N THR A 11 -4.93 10.15 -42.16
CA THR A 11 -4.46 10.28 -40.76
C THR A 11 -3.62 11.56 -40.66
N MET A 12 -4.08 12.54 -39.92
CA MET A 12 -3.42 13.84 -39.77
C MET A 12 -2.63 13.84 -38.44
N LEU A 13 -1.33 14.10 -38.54
CA LEU A 13 -0.47 14.33 -37.37
C LEU A 13 -0.61 15.81 -36.95
N VAL A 14 -1.21 16.04 -35.79
CA VAL A 14 -1.33 17.36 -35.19
C VAL A 14 -0.42 17.43 -33.97
N ARG A 15 0.24 18.56 -33.76
CA ARG A 15 1.02 18.82 -32.56
C ARG A 15 0.14 19.56 -31.55
N ALA A 16 0.05 19.02 -30.33
CA ALA A 16 -0.59 19.66 -29.20
C ALA A 16 0.47 20.05 -28.17
N LEU A 17 0.38 21.28 -27.66
CA LEU A 17 1.22 21.70 -26.53
C LEU A 17 0.60 21.17 -25.23
N VAL A 18 1.39 20.50 -24.42
CA VAL A 18 1.00 19.98 -23.12
C VAL A 18 2.01 20.47 -22.09
N THR A 19 1.53 21.08 -21.03
CA THR A 19 2.37 21.48 -19.91
C THR A 19 2.46 20.33 -18.90
N VAL A 20 3.68 19.88 -18.63
CA VAL A 20 3.99 18.85 -17.62
C VAL A 20 4.66 19.52 -16.44
N LYS A 21 4.15 19.31 -15.23
CA LYS A 21 4.74 19.80 -14.00
C LYS A 21 5.89 18.89 -13.59
N THR A 22 7.05 19.47 -13.33
CA THR A 22 8.27 18.77 -12.90
C THR A 22 8.81 19.39 -11.61
N THR A 23 9.78 18.76 -10.98
CA THR A 23 10.52 19.31 -9.84
C THR A 23 11.36 20.56 -10.19
N ALA A 24 11.59 20.80 -11.48
CA ALA A 24 12.30 21.99 -11.98
C ALA A 24 11.33 23.06 -12.54
N GLY A 25 10.03 22.93 -12.31
CA GLY A 25 8.99 23.83 -12.82
C GLY A 25 8.17 23.23 -13.97
N PRO A 26 7.22 24.01 -14.52
CA PRO A 26 6.39 23.57 -15.64
C PRO A 26 7.21 23.54 -16.93
N VAL A 27 7.15 22.43 -17.65
CA VAL A 27 7.79 22.25 -18.96
C VAL A 27 6.71 22.07 -20.02
N THR A 28 6.73 22.90 -21.05
CA THR A 28 5.79 22.78 -22.18
C THR A 28 6.39 21.85 -23.24
N LEU A 29 5.69 20.76 -23.52
CA LEU A 29 6.08 19.75 -24.48
C LEU A 29 5.16 19.79 -25.70
N SER A 30 5.75 19.69 -26.90
CA SER A 30 5.00 19.50 -28.16
C SER A 30 4.71 18.01 -28.36
N ARG A 31 3.46 17.62 -28.12
CA ARG A 31 3.03 16.22 -28.21
C ARG A 31 2.37 15.94 -29.54
N PRO A 32 2.82 14.95 -30.32
CA PRO A 32 2.12 14.53 -31.54
C PRO A 32 0.78 13.87 -31.17
N LYS A 33 -0.28 14.24 -31.87
CA LYS A 33 -1.61 13.65 -31.74
C LYS A 33 -2.12 13.24 -33.12
N LEU A 34 -2.53 12.00 -33.26
CA LEU A 34 -3.17 11.51 -34.48
C LEU A 34 -4.65 11.92 -34.49
N ARG A 35 -5.12 12.44 -35.61
CA ARG A 35 -6.55 12.70 -35.89
C ARG A 35 -6.97 11.88 -37.09
N GLY A 36 -8.25 11.50 -37.14
CA GLY A 36 -8.80 10.73 -38.27
C GLY A 36 -8.51 9.22 -38.19
N THR A 37 -8.17 8.71 -37.00
CA THR A 37 -8.02 7.28 -36.72
C THR A 37 -8.83 6.88 -35.50
N THR A 38 -9.34 5.66 -35.48
CA THR A 38 -9.99 5.04 -34.31
C THR A 38 -8.96 4.43 -33.33
N GLU A 39 -7.70 4.35 -33.73
CA GLU A 39 -6.63 3.83 -32.86
C GLU A 39 -6.17 4.89 -31.86
N ALA A 40 -6.12 4.53 -30.58
CA ALA A 40 -5.55 5.37 -29.55
C ALA A 40 -4.01 5.37 -29.66
N SER A 41 -3.42 6.50 -30.07
CA SER A 41 -1.97 6.64 -30.05
C SER A 41 -1.52 7.15 -28.69
N ALA A 42 -0.71 6.35 -27.98
CA ALA A 42 -0.03 6.75 -26.76
C ALA A 42 1.44 7.04 -27.04
N SER A 43 1.99 8.12 -26.48
CA SER A 43 3.40 8.40 -26.54
C SER A 43 4.17 7.33 -25.75
N ARG A 44 5.26 6.79 -26.30
CA ARG A 44 6.14 5.87 -25.56
C ARG A 44 6.86 6.53 -24.38
N LEU A 45 7.01 7.86 -24.40
CA LEU A 45 7.66 8.62 -23.34
C LEU A 45 6.71 9.09 -22.25
N PHE A 46 5.45 9.37 -22.66
CA PHE A 46 4.43 9.86 -21.73
C PHE A 46 3.12 9.13 -22.04
N GLY A 47 2.56 8.42 -21.05
CA GLY A 47 1.22 7.85 -21.16
C GLY A 47 0.15 8.88 -21.51
N SER A 48 -1.07 8.47 -21.81
CA SER A 48 -2.20 9.38 -21.98
C SER A 48 -2.43 10.14 -20.67
N HIS A 49 -2.62 11.46 -20.74
CA HIS A 49 -2.96 12.33 -19.59
C HIS A 49 -1.88 12.59 -18.54
N VAL A 50 -0.59 12.33 -18.84
CA VAL A 50 0.49 12.70 -17.91
C VAL A 50 0.65 14.21 -17.86
N THR A 51 0.35 14.81 -16.70
CA THR A 51 0.49 16.25 -16.42
C THR A 51 1.51 16.56 -15.33
N LYS A 52 2.14 15.54 -14.76
CA LYS A 52 3.16 15.61 -13.70
C LYS A 52 4.19 14.51 -13.86
N THR A 53 5.38 14.69 -13.30
CA THR A 53 6.41 13.64 -13.30
C THR A 53 6.27 12.72 -12.07
N ASN A 54 6.74 11.47 -12.20
CA ASN A 54 6.79 10.51 -11.09
C ASN A 54 7.60 11.04 -9.90
N ALA A 55 8.68 11.81 -10.16
CA ALA A 55 9.47 12.41 -9.10
C ALA A 55 8.66 13.40 -8.26
N LEU A 56 7.85 14.23 -8.89
CA LEU A 56 6.97 15.17 -8.22
C LEU A 56 5.90 14.45 -7.40
N GLU A 57 5.29 13.42 -7.97
CA GLU A 57 4.32 12.57 -7.29
C GLU A 57 4.92 11.89 -6.05
N SER A 58 6.13 11.34 -6.17
CA SER A 58 6.86 10.72 -5.07
C SER A 58 7.16 11.70 -3.93
N LEU A 59 7.47 12.97 -4.24
CA LEU A 59 7.67 14.01 -3.23
C LEU A 59 6.37 14.32 -2.46
N VAL A 60 5.25 14.41 -3.16
CA VAL A 60 3.93 14.61 -2.53
C VAL A 60 3.60 13.44 -1.61
N ILE A 61 3.78 12.20 -2.08
CA ILE A 61 3.54 10.99 -1.28
C ILE A 61 4.44 10.96 -0.03
N ALA A 62 5.75 11.22 -0.20
CA ALA A 62 6.70 11.24 0.90
C ALA A 62 6.36 12.30 1.97
N SER A 63 5.79 13.42 1.55
CA SER A 63 5.34 14.49 2.44
C SER A 63 4.13 14.03 3.28
N PHE A 64 3.17 13.35 2.68
CA PHE A 64 2.02 12.78 3.41
C PHE A 64 2.44 11.68 4.38
N VAL A 65 3.35 10.79 3.98
CA VAL A 65 3.89 9.73 4.86
C VAL A 65 4.56 10.35 6.10
N ARG A 66 5.08 11.56 5.99
CA ARG A 66 5.64 12.33 7.12
C ARG A 66 4.59 13.13 7.91
N GLY A 67 3.32 13.01 7.58
CA GLY A 67 2.21 13.62 8.31
C GLY A 67 1.91 15.07 7.91
N LEU A 68 2.41 15.57 6.79
CA LEU A 68 2.10 16.91 6.31
C LEU A 68 0.67 16.98 5.78
N SER A 69 -0.04 18.06 6.09
CA SER A 69 -1.34 18.33 5.48
C SER A 69 -1.19 18.76 4.01
N VAL A 70 -2.30 18.77 3.25
CA VAL A 70 -2.29 19.25 1.85
C VAL A 70 -1.70 20.67 1.73
N ARG A 71 -1.98 21.55 2.70
CA ARG A 71 -1.44 22.91 2.72
C ARG A 71 0.05 22.95 3.03
N ASP A 72 0.47 22.12 3.98
CA ASP A 72 1.90 22.06 4.35
C ASP A 72 2.73 21.48 3.21
N VAL A 73 2.18 20.50 2.47
CA VAL A 73 2.82 19.94 1.26
C VAL A 73 2.96 21.03 0.18
N GLU A 74 1.91 21.82 -0.07
CA GLU A 74 1.94 22.93 -1.02
C GLU A 74 3.00 23.97 -0.62
N ALA A 75 3.00 24.38 0.64
CA ALA A 75 3.96 25.34 1.18
C ALA A 75 5.41 24.83 1.12
N ALA A 76 5.65 23.60 1.58
CA ALA A 76 6.98 22.99 1.56
C ALA A 76 7.54 22.81 0.13
N LEU A 77 6.68 22.48 -0.82
CA LEU A 77 7.10 22.36 -2.22
C LEU A 77 7.33 23.72 -2.88
N ALA A 78 6.53 24.74 -2.54
CA ALA A 78 6.77 26.12 -3.00
C ALA A 78 8.11 26.65 -2.45
N GLU A 79 8.40 26.42 -1.17
CA GLU A 79 9.67 26.82 -0.55
C GLU A 79 10.87 26.06 -1.15
N ALA A 80 10.76 24.75 -1.33
CA ALA A 80 11.86 23.91 -1.79
C ALA A 80 12.16 24.06 -3.29
N LEU A 81 11.14 24.30 -4.12
CA LEU A 81 11.24 24.29 -5.58
C LEU A 81 11.07 25.67 -6.21
N GLY A 82 10.75 26.68 -5.39
CA GLY A 82 10.48 28.05 -5.82
C GLY A 82 9.11 28.23 -6.49
N ASP A 83 8.71 29.49 -6.67
CA ASP A 83 7.37 29.86 -7.19
C ASP A 83 7.07 29.31 -8.60
N GLN A 84 8.10 29.13 -9.42
CA GLN A 84 7.97 28.60 -10.78
C GLN A 84 7.58 27.11 -10.80
N ALA A 85 7.93 26.38 -9.74
CA ALA A 85 7.61 24.96 -9.57
C ALA A 85 6.42 24.73 -8.62
N ALA A 86 5.76 25.79 -8.16
CA ALA A 86 4.65 25.73 -7.23
C ALA A 86 3.55 24.77 -7.71
N ILE A 87 3.26 23.80 -6.88
CA ILE A 87 2.20 22.82 -7.14
C ILE A 87 0.94 23.36 -6.50
N SER A 88 -0.09 23.56 -7.31
CA SER A 88 -1.36 24.05 -6.79
C SER A 88 -2.00 23.03 -5.84
N LYS A 89 -2.76 23.50 -4.85
CA LYS A 89 -3.56 22.70 -3.93
C LYS A 89 -4.39 21.63 -4.66
N SER A 90 -4.95 21.97 -5.84
CA SER A 90 -5.70 21.01 -6.66
C SER A 90 -4.83 19.87 -7.19
N THR A 91 -3.56 20.11 -7.51
CA THR A 91 -2.63 19.06 -7.93
C THR A 91 -2.28 18.14 -6.76
N VAL A 92 -2.01 18.68 -5.57
CA VAL A 92 -1.77 17.89 -4.36
C VAL A 92 -3.00 17.05 -4.02
N SER A 93 -4.19 17.65 -4.02
CA SER A 93 -5.47 16.94 -3.79
C SER A 93 -5.72 15.83 -4.81
N SER A 94 -5.36 16.06 -6.08
CA SER A 94 -5.49 15.03 -7.14
C SER A 94 -4.57 13.84 -6.88
N VAL A 95 -3.32 14.07 -6.44
CA VAL A 95 -2.40 12.98 -6.06
C VAL A 95 -2.96 12.18 -4.89
N CYS A 96 -3.46 12.86 -3.85
CA CYS A 96 -4.11 12.19 -2.71
C CYS A 96 -5.32 11.35 -3.14
N GLY A 97 -6.14 11.87 -4.05
CA GLY A 97 -7.28 11.15 -4.62
C GLY A 97 -6.84 9.86 -5.31
N GLN A 98 -5.82 9.93 -6.17
CA GLN A 98 -5.27 8.76 -6.86
C GLN A 98 -4.73 7.71 -5.87
N ILE A 99 -3.98 8.11 -4.85
CA ILE A 99 -3.47 7.18 -3.82
C ILE A 99 -4.62 6.49 -3.10
N ARG A 100 -5.68 7.25 -2.77
CA ARG A 100 -6.89 6.68 -2.14
C ARG A 100 -7.56 5.65 -3.05
N ASP A 101 -7.73 5.98 -4.32
CA ASP A 101 -8.37 5.09 -5.29
C ASP A 101 -7.55 3.82 -5.52
N GLU A 102 -6.22 3.94 -5.62
CA GLU A 102 -5.29 2.81 -5.71
C GLU A 102 -5.34 1.93 -4.45
N TYR A 103 -5.35 2.56 -3.26
CA TYR A 103 -5.50 1.83 -1.99
C TYR A 103 -6.84 1.09 -1.94
N GLN A 104 -7.94 1.74 -2.33
CA GLN A 104 -9.27 1.11 -2.33
C GLN A 104 -9.35 -0.05 -3.32
N ALA A 105 -8.77 0.09 -4.50
CA ALA A 105 -8.70 -0.99 -5.49
C ALA A 105 -7.87 -2.16 -4.95
N TRP A 106 -6.71 -1.87 -4.35
CA TRP A 106 -5.87 -2.88 -3.70
C TRP A 106 -6.57 -3.55 -2.52
N ALA A 107 -7.24 -2.79 -1.65
CA ALA A 107 -7.94 -3.30 -0.48
C ALA A 107 -9.10 -4.23 -0.84
N ARG A 108 -9.76 -4.00 -1.98
CA ARG A 108 -10.90 -4.81 -2.47
C ARG A 108 -10.51 -5.93 -3.44
N ARG A 109 -9.22 -6.07 -3.75
CA ARG A 109 -8.78 -7.08 -4.73
C ARG A 109 -9.11 -8.49 -4.26
N ARG A 110 -9.38 -9.37 -5.21
CA ARG A 110 -9.56 -10.79 -4.96
C ARG A 110 -8.29 -11.44 -4.45
N LEU A 111 -8.43 -12.41 -3.56
CA LEU A 111 -7.33 -13.15 -2.92
C LEU A 111 -7.39 -14.66 -3.21
N ASP A 112 -8.35 -15.12 -3.98
CA ASP A 112 -8.56 -16.53 -4.35
C ASP A 112 -7.39 -17.16 -5.13
N GLY A 113 -6.59 -16.35 -5.79
CA GLY A 113 -5.34 -16.78 -6.45
C GLY A 113 -4.12 -16.89 -5.54
N ILE A 114 -4.26 -16.66 -4.21
CA ILE A 114 -3.15 -16.66 -3.26
C ILE A 114 -3.31 -17.87 -2.33
N THR A 115 -2.31 -18.76 -2.30
CA THR A 115 -2.23 -19.84 -1.32
C THR A 115 -1.07 -19.59 -0.37
N LEU A 116 -1.36 -19.61 0.94
CA LEU A 116 -0.40 -19.27 1.97
C LEU A 116 -0.01 -20.49 2.81
N ASP A 117 1.31 -20.67 3.02
CA ASP A 117 1.80 -21.53 4.10
C ASP A 117 1.70 -20.78 5.43
N TYR A 118 2.11 -19.49 5.47
CA TYR A 118 2.13 -18.70 6.70
C TYR A 118 1.32 -17.42 6.53
N LEU A 119 0.50 -17.10 7.55
CA LEU A 119 -0.19 -15.84 7.69
C LEU A 119 0.21 -15.19 9.02
N PHE A 120 0.81 -14.01 8.95
CA PHE A 120 1.19 -13.20 10.11
C PHE A 120 0.11 -12.12 10.31
N LEU A 121 -0.36 -12.02 11.55
CA LEU A 121 -1.33 -11.01 11.97
C LEU A 121 -0.74 -10.20 13.11
N ASP A 122 -0.74 -8.89 12.95
CA ASP A 122 -0.22 -7.93 13.94
C ASP A 122 -0.91 -6.59 13.77
N ALA A 123 -0.98 -5.78 14.84
CA ALA A 123 -1.42 -4.40 14.77
C ALA A 123 -0.26 -3.47 15.08
N SER A 124 -0.05 -2.50 14.21
CA SER A 124 0.93 -1.44 14.42
C SER A 124 0.23 -0.15 14.81
N PHE A 125 0.79 0.57 15.79
CA PHE A 125 0.20 1.81 16.29
C PHE A 125 0.76 3.01 15.55
N PHE A 126 -0.10 3.75 14.87
CA PHE A 126 0.26 4.95 14.13
C PHE A 126 -0.42 6.18 14.72
N ARG A 127 0.33 7.26 14.87
CA ARG A 127 -0.24 8.57 15.20
C ARG A 127 -0.67 9.24 13.90
N MET A 128 -1.97 9.15 13.59
CA MET A 128 -2.54 9.66 12.35
C MET A 128 -2.68 11.18 12.34
N HIS A 129 -2.87 11.79 13.52
CA HIS A 129 -3.05 13.24 13.66
C HIS A 129 -2.17 13.80 14.76
N PRO A 130 -1.62 15.03 14.59
CA PRO A 130 -0.92 15.73 15.66
C PRO A 130 -1.82 15.87 16.91
N GLY A 131 -1.29 15.50 18.07
CA GLY A 131 -2.02 15.60 19.34
C GLY A 131 -3.02 14.48 19.63
N SER A 132 -3.32 13.60 18.68
CA SER A 132 -4.17 12.42 18.88
C SER A 132 -3.39 11.23 19.46
N PRO A 133 -4.03 10.32 20.20
CA PRO A 133 -3.45 9.02 20.53
C PRO A 133 -3.03 8.26 19.27
N ALA A 134 -2.09 7.34 19.43
CA ALA A 134 -1.76 6.41 18.34
C ALA A 134 -2.93 5.42 18.17
N GLU A 135 -3.31 5.16 16.92
CA GLU A 135 -4.38 4.27 16.54
C GLU A 135 -3.82 2.93 16.05
N PRO A 136 -4.38 1.79 16.45
CA PRO A 136 -3.97 0.49 15.96
C PRO A 136 -4.42 0.31 14.51
N VAL A 137 -3.53 -0.23 13.69
CA VAL A 137 -3.79 -0.58 12.29
C VAL A 137 -3.51 -2.06 12.13
N PRO A 138 -4.55 -2.92 12.15
CA PRO A 138 -4.42 -4.33 11.86
C PRO A 138 -3.84 -4.56 10.47
N ALA A 139 -2.91 -5.51 10.38
CA ALA A 139 -2.25 -5.90 9.15
C ALA A 139 -2.16 -7.42 9.03
N ALA A 140 -2.27 -7.91 7.80
CA ALA A 140 -2.08 -9.31 7.44
C ALA A 140 -0.99 -9.43 6.37
N TRP A 141 0.04 -10.20 6.69
CA TRP A 141 1.17 -10.49 5.82
C TRP A 141 1.34 -12.00 5.67
N GLY A 142 1.58 -12.50 4.46
CA GLY A 142 1.71 -13.93 4.21
C GLY A 142 3.01 -14.31 3.53
N ILE A 143 3.32 -15.60 3.63
CA ILE A 143 4.29 -16.29 2.78
C ILE A 143 3.52 -17.34 1.99
N THR A 144 3.61 -17.25 0.68
CA THR A 144 2.94 -18.17 -0.24
C THR A 144 3.62 -19.54 -0.27
N THR A 145 2.95 -20.56 -0.79
CA THR A 145 3.48 -21.92 -0.95
C THR A 145 4.73 -22.01 -1.85
N ASP A 146 4.98 -20.98 -2.68
CA ASP A 146 6.21 -20.84 -3.47
C ASP A 146 7.29 -19.96 -2.79
N GLY A 147 7.09 -19.68 -1.49
CA GLY A 147 8.05 -18.96 -0.63
C GLY A 147 8.09 -17.44 -0.84
N LYS A 148 7.15 -16.85 -1.57
CA LYS A 148 7.12 -15.41 -1.83
C LYS A 148 6.32 -14.65 -0.78
N PRO A 149 6.75 -13.42 -0.42
CA PRO A 149 5.98 -12.57 0.46
C PRO A 149 4.72 -12.05 -0.24
N ALA A 150 3.61 -11.98 0.50
CA ALA A 150 2.34 -11.44 0.03
C ALA A 150 1.72 -10.53 1.09
N PHE A 151 1.47 -9.27 0.76
CA PHE A 151 0.74 -8.36 1.63
C PHE A 151 -0.76 -8.58 1.41
N ILE A 152 -1.47 -9.10 2.40
CA ILE A 152 -2.83 -9.58 2.27
C ILE A 152 -3.84 -8.47 2.54
N GLY A 153 -3.68 -7.73 3.62
CA GLY A 153 -4.61 -6.70 4.01
C GLY A 153 -4.09 -5.73 5.04
N LEU A 154 -4.78 -4.58 5.13
CA LEU A 154 -4.54 -3.51 6.07
C LEU A 154 -5.90 -2.88 6.41
N ALA A 155 -6.19 -2.65 7.70
CA ALA A 155 -7.45 -2.08 8.16
C ALA A 155 -7.21 -0.85 9.05
N PRO A 156 -6.95 0.34 8.47
CA PRO A 156 -6.78 1.56 9.23
C PRO A 156 -8.13 1.98 9.87
N GLY A 157 -8.08 2.45 11.13
CA GLY A 157 -9.24 3.00 11.85
C GLY A 157 -10.21 1.96 12.41
N SER A 158 -9.93 0.66 12.30
CA SER A 158 -10.81 -0.40 12.83
C SER A 158 -10.63 -0.69 14.32
N GLY A 159 -9.55 -0.23 14.93
CA GLY A 159 -9.20 -0.60 16.31
C GLY A 159 -8.54 -1.98 16.42
N GLU A 160 -8.34 -2.44 17.66
CA GLU A 160 -7.70 -3.73 17.99
C GLU A 160 -8.62 -4.60 18.88
N SER A 161 -9.92 -4.39 18.81
CA SER A 161 -10.92 -5.19 19.51
C SER A 161 -11.08 -6.57 18.87
N ALA A 162 -11.70 -7.51 19.59
CA ALA A 162 -12.04 -8.81 19.04
C ALA A 162 -12.95 -8.69 17.80
N ASP A 163 -13.91 -7.75 17.84
CA ASP A 163 -14.81 -7.49 16.71
C ASP A 163 -14.07 -6.91 15.50
N ALA A 164 -13.12 -6.00 15.72
CA ALA A 164 -12.30 -5.43 14.66
C ALA A 164 -11.46 -6.50 13.95
N TRP A 165 -10.86 -7.42 14.71
CA TRP A 165 -10.14 -8.57 14.14
C TRP A 165 -11.07 -9.54 13.42
N HIS A 166 -12.25 -9.78 13.96
CA HIS A 166 -13.26 -10.61 13.30
C HIS A 166 -13.66 -10.02 11.95
N ASP A 167 -14.02 -8.75 11.90
CA ASP A 167 -14.44 -8.06 10.67
C ASP A 167 -13.31 -8.03 9.64
N PHE A 168 -12.07 -7.75 10.08
CA PHE A 168 -10.90 -7.76 9.21
C PHE A 168 -10.64 -9.13 8.58
N LEU A 169 -10.69 -10.21 9.38
CA LEU A 169 -10.48 -11.56 8.87
C LEU A 169 -11.66 -12.05 8.01
N GLN A 170 -12.88 -11.61 8.32
CA GLN A 170 -14.05 -11.90 7.49
C GLN A 170 -13.93 -11.24 6.11
N ASP A 171 -13.53 -9.96 6.04
CA ASP A 171 -13.23 -9.27 4.78
C ASP A 171 -12.19 -10.04 3.94
N VAL A 172 -11.12 -10.48 4.57
CA VAL A 172 -10.06 -11.25 3.89
C VAL A 172 -10.62 -12.57 3.31
N LYS A 173 -11.50 -13.26 4.03
CA LYS A 173 -12.20 -14.46 3.55
C LYS A 173 -13.17 -14.16 2.41
N ASP A 174 -13.96 -13.10 2.52
CA ASP A 174 -14.95 -12.72 1.50
C ASP A 174 -14.28 -12.34 0.19
N ARG A 175 -13.06 -11.82 0.25
CA ARG A 175 -12.19 -11.62 -0.91
C ARG A 175 -11.60 -12.92 -1.46
N GLY A 176 -11.82 -14.05 -0.79
CA GLY A 176 -11.53 -15.39 -1.28
C GLY A 176 -10.20 -15.97 -0.82
N LEU A 177 -9.56 -15.44 0.25
CA LEU A 177 -8.32 -16.05 0.76
C LEU A 177 -8.59 -17.46 1.28
N PRO A 178 -7.94 -18.51 0.73
CA PRO A 178 -7.99 -19.85 1.29
C PRO A 178 -7.40 -19.92 2.69
N SER A 179 -7.80 -20.94 3.48
CA SER A 179 -7.22 -21.16 4.81
C SER A 179 -5.70 -21.36 4.71
N PRO A 180 -4.87 -20.56 5.41
CA PRO A 180 -3.44 -20.79 5.47
C PRO A 180 -3.13 -22.08 6.24
N LEU A 181 -1.92 -22.60 6.08
CA LEU A 181 -1.45 -23.74 6.88
C LEU A 181 -1.23 -23.31 8.35
N LEU A 182 -0.56 -22.20 8.56
CA LEU A 182 -0.20 -21.70 9.89
C LEU A 182 -0.49 -20.20 10.01
N VAL A 183 -1.17 -19.81 11.10
CA VAL A 183 -1.38 -18.40 11.48
C VAL A 183 -0.48 -18.06 12.67
N ILE A 184 0.27 -16.98 12.54
CA ILE A 184 1.20 -16.46 13.56
C ILE A 184 0.65 -15.12 14.06
N SER A 185 0.43 -14.99 15.38
CA SER A 185 -0.05 -13.76 16.02
C SER A 185 0.59 -13.53 17.39
N ASP A 186 0.35 -12.35 17.99
CA ASP A 186 0.85 -12.00 19.33
C ASP A 186 0.25 -12.84 20.46
N GLY A 187 -0.90 -13.46 20.22
CA GLY A 187 -1.62 -14.29 21.17
C GLY A 187 -2.63 -13.52 22.03
N ALA A 188 -3.07 -12.34 21.60
CA ALA A 188 -4.20 -11.65 22.22
C ALA A 188 -5.48 -12.49 22.14
N PRO A 189 -6.27 -12.64 23.23
CA PRO A 189 -7.43 -13.54 23.25
C PRO A 189 -8.47 -13.24 22.17
N GLY A 190 -8.75 -11.94 21.90
CA GLY A 190 -9.69 -11.53 20.86
C GLY A 190 -9.22 -11.90 19.46
N LEU A 191 -7.92 -11.75 19.17
CA LEU A 191 -7.34 -12.16 17.89
C LEU A 191 -7.34 -13.69 17.74
N ILE A 192 -7.07 -14.43 18.81
CA ILE A 192 -7.15 -15.90 18.81
C ILE A 192 -8.55 -16.36 18.44
N ALA A 193 -9.59 -15.83 19.07
CA ALA A 193 -10.99 -16.18 18.79
C ALA A 193 -11.36 -15.86 17.33
N ALA A 194 -10.96 -14.69 16.82
CA ALA A 194 -11.18 -14.29 15.44
C ALA A 194 -10.50 -15.26 14.44
N ILE A 195 -9.26 -15.68 14.72
CA ILE A 195 -8.52 -16.66 13.89
C ILE A 195 -9.24 -18.01 13.88
N GLU A 196 -9.65 -18.51 15.02
CA GLU A 196 -10.35 -19.81 15.14
C GLU A 196 -11.67 -19.83 14.38
N GLN A 197 -12.39 -18.70 14.39
CA GLN A 197 -13.62 -18.55 13.64
C GLN A 197 -13.37 -18.39 12.12
N ALA A 198 -12.38 -17.61 11.74
CA ALA A 198 -12.08 -17.35 10.33
C ALA A 198 -11.43 -18.57 9.64
N PHE A 199 -10.46 -19.20 10.30
CA PHE A 199 -9.62 -20.28 9.76
C PHE A 199 -9.54 -21.47 10.72
N PRO A 200 -10.66 -22.20 10.96
CA PRO A 200 -10.73 -23.28 11.98
C PRO A 200 -9.80 -24.45 11.70
N ARG A 201 -9.31 -24.60 10.48
CA ARG A 201 -8.38 -25.68 10.09
C ARG A 201 -6.92 -25.24 10.10
N ALA A 202 -6.64 -23.97 10.25
CA ALA A 202 -5.27 -23.48 10.31
C ALA A 202 -4.62 -23.80 11.65
N LEU A 203 -3.35 -24.19 11.62
CA LEU A 203 -2.53 -24.27 12.82
C LEU A 203 -2.28 -22.86 13.36
N ARG A 204 -2.04 -22.75 14.67
CA ARG A 204 -1.73 -21.47 15.30
C ARG A 204 -0.40 -21.52 16.01
N GLN A 205 0.38 -20.46 15.86
CA GLN A 205 1.61 -20.26 16.61
C GLN A 205 1.67 -18.83 17.16
N ARG A 206 2.10 -18.72 18.39
CA ARG A 206 2.40 -17.41 18.98
C ARG A 206 3.69 -16.84 18.37
N CYS A 207 3.65 -15.58 17.97
CA CYS A 207 4.78 -14.85 17.44
C CYS A 207 5.97 -14.92 18.41
N LEU A 208 7.12 -15.44 17.94
CA LEU A 208 8.30 -15.62 18.76
C LEU A 208 8.85 -14.29 19.30
N THR A 209 8.76 -13.22 18.53
CA THR A 209 9.18 -11.88 18.95
C THR A 209 8.32 -11.35 20.10
N HIS A 210 6.99 -11.46 20.00
CA HIS A 210 6.10 -11.06 21.09
C HIS A 210 6.27 -11.93 22.32
N ARG A 211 6.47 -13.23 22.13
CA ARG A 211 6.78 -14.16 23.22
C ARG A 211 8.09 -13.79 23.92
N ALA A 212 9.15 -13.49 23.16
CA ALA A 212 10.43 -13.05 23.71
C ALA A 212 10.28 -11.76 24.53
N ARG A 213 9.58 -10.75 23.99
CA ARG A 213 9.31 -9.50 24.71
C ARG A 213 8.57 -9.74 26.02
N ASN A 214 7.56 -10.61 26.02
CA ASN A 214 6.79 -10.94 27.22
C ASN A 214 7.62 -11.69 28.27
N VAL A 215 8.55 -12.54 27.86
CA VAL A 215 9.50 -13.20 28.77
C VAL A 215 10.45 -12.16 29.36
N LEU A 216 11.09 -11.36 28.51
CA LEU A 216 12.06 -10.34 28.94
C LEU A 216 11.45 -9.29 29.88
N ALA A 217 10.18 -8.92 29.67
CA ALA A 217 9.48 -7.99 30.54
C ALA A 217 9.31 -8.49 31.99
N LYS A 218 9.43 -9.80 32.24
CA LYS A 218 9.35 -10.42 33.57
C LYS A 218 10.72 -10.73 34.18
N VAL A 219 11.79 -10.44 33.45
CA VAL A 219 13.17 -10.73 33.90
C VAL A 219 13.82 -9.45 34.43
N PRO A 220 14.50 -9.49 35.55
CA PRO A 220 15.29 -8.35 36.04
C PRO A 220 16.26 -7.83 35.00
N GLY A 221 16.44 -6.50 34.93
CA GLY A 221 17.23 -5.85 33.88
C GLY A 221 18.65 -6.41 33.68
N GLY A 222 19.34 -6.75 34.77
CA GLY A 222 20.69 -7.32 34.73
C GLY A 222 20.78 -8.72 34.10
N MET A 223 19.66 -9.45 33.97
CA MET A 223 19.62 -10.81 33.41
C MET A 223 19.00 -10.84 31.99
N GLN A 224 18.48 -9.72 31.49
CA GLN A 224 17.77 -9.71 30.22
C GLN A 224 18.64 -10.09 29.01
N ALA A 225 19.94 -9.73 29.03
CA ALA A 225 20.85 -10.08 27.95
C ALA A 225 21.06 -11.60 27.89
N GLU A 226 21.34 -12.23 29.02
CA GLU A 226 21.54 -13.69 29.12
C GLU A 226 20.28 -14.46 28.69
N VAL A 227 19.11 -14.05 29.19
CA VAL A 227 17.84 -14.69 28.85
C VAL A 227 17.52 -14.51 27.36
N LYS A 228 17.81 -13.34 26.77
CA LYS A 228 17.63 -13.09 25.34
C LYS A 228 18.50 -14.02 24.50
N ASP A 229 19.77 -14.17 24.86
CA ASP A 229 20.72 -15.03 24.14
C ASP A 229 20.36 -16.51 24.28
N ALA A 230 19.84 -16.93 25.43
CA ALA A 230 19.34 -18.30 25.62
C ALA A 230 18.00 -18.55 24.87
N TYR A 231 17.15 -17.53 24.73
CA TYR A 231 15.84 -17.69 24.09
C TYR A 231 15.96 -17.98 22.59
N TRP A 232 16.76 -17.22 21.85
CA TRP A 232 16.83 -17.32 20.39
C TRP A 232 17.42 -18.64 19.87
N PRO A 233 18.48 -19.20 20.42
CA PRO A 233 18.97 -20.53 20.03
C PRO A 233 17.95 -21.64 20.28
N SER A 234 17.15 -21.53 21.36
CA SER A 234 16.14 -22.54 21.72
C SER A 234 14.88 -22.44 20.85
N SER A 235 14.63 -21.29 20.20
CA SER A 235 13.45 -21.03 19.38
C SER A 235 13.71 -21.17 17.88
N THR A 236 14.98 -21.31 17.46
CA THR A 236 15.36 -21.54 16.07
C THR A 236 15.39 -23.04 15.80
N PRO A 237 14.74 -23.55 14.75
CA PRO A 237 14.84 -24.97 14.36
C PRO A 237 16.32 -25.33 14.12
N ARG A 238 16.77 -26.42 14.70
CA ARG A 238 18.06 -26.99 14.32
C ARG A 238 17.89 -27.60 12.93
N THR A 239 18.59 -27.06 11.95
CA THR A 239 18.69 -27.62 10.59
C THR A 239 19.40 -28.95 10.61
#